data_e229cc830430fefa12158e45a1a76da8
#
_entry.id   e229cc830430fefa12158e45a1a76da8
#
_cell.length_a   1.000
_cell.length_b   1.000
_cell.length_c   1.000
_cell.angle_alpha   90.00
_cell.angle_beta   90.00
_cell.angle_gamma   90.00
#
_symmetry.space_group_name_H-M   'P 1'
#
loop_
_entity.id
_entity.type
_entity.pdbx_description
1 polymer ?
#
loop_
_entity_poly.entity_id
_entity_poly.type
_entity_poly.pdbx_seq_one_letter_code
_entity_poly.pdbx_strand_id
1 'polypeptide(L)'
;MFPNFVLDGVMDDAIVTIDSMKIPGWKIIYFYPKDFTFICPTEIISMDMLVEDASVIGISPDNEHCKLAWKKQNEDLANISHPLLADRGLALSSELGIVDHKENVCLRATFILNESNVIKHVSCNELDTGRNAQEILRTLKALQAGGLTGCEWNPGDDFVA
;
A
#
# COMPACT_ATOMS: atom_id res chain seq x y z
N MET A 1 -6.10 14.72 -5.05
CA MET A 1 -4.65 14.61 -4.70
C MET A 1 -4.52 13.80 -3.42
N PHE A 2 -3.63 12.84 -3.42
CA PHE A 2 -3.25 12.16 -2.18
C PHE A 2 -2.47 13.13 -1.27
N PRO A 3 -2.70 13.13 0.06
CA PRO A 3 -1.97 14.02 0.97
C PRO A 3 -0.47 13.78 0.94
N ASN A 4 0.32 14.86 0.98
CA ASN A 4 1.76 14.74 1.11
C ASN A 4 2.12 14.27 2.51
N PHE A 5 3.14 13.42 2.61
CA PHE A 5 3.62 12.93 3.89
C PHE A 5 5.15 12.79 3.90
N VAL A 6 5.71 12.87 5.08
CA VAL A 6 7.08 12.44 5.39
C VAL A 6 6.98 11.51 6.60
N LEU A 7 7.26 10.22 6.39
CA LEU A 7 7.11 9.20 7.43
C LEU A 7 8.38 8.38 7.58
N ASP A 8 8.68 8.03 8.83
CA ASP A 8 9.70 7.04 9.15
C ASP A 8 9.17 5.63 8.95
N GLY A 9 10.05 4.71 8.65
CA GLY A 9 9.71 3.31 8.45
C GLY A 9 10.93 2.45 8.28
N VAL A 10 10.74 1.30 7.63
CA VAL A 10 11.84 0.36 7.35
C VAL A 10 11.87 0.01 5.88
N MET A 11 13.07 -0.10 5.34
CA MET A 11 13.39 -0.63 4.03
C MET A 11 14.58 -1.57 4.18
N ASP A 12 14.46 -2.78 3.62
CA ASP A 12 15.43 -3.85 3.87
C ASP A 12 15.60 -4.10 5.38
N ASP A 13 16.77 -3.88 5.95
CA ASP A 13 17.07 -4.07 7.36
C ASP A 13 17.37 -2.76 8.13
N ALA A 14 17.03 -1.62 7.52
CA ALA A 14 17.34 -0.29 8.03
C ALA A 14 16.10 0.59 8.24
N ILE A 15 16.19 1.50 9.21
CA ILE A 15 15.22 2.57 9.39
C ILE A 15 15.49 3.65 8.33
N VAL A 16 14.42 4.10 7.66
CA VAL A 16 14.45 5.11 6.61
C VAL A 16 13.39 6.18 6.85
N THR A 17 13.56 7.33 6.23
CA THR A 17 12.52 8.37 6.16
C THR A 17 12.13 8.57 4.71
N ILE A 18 10.86 8.43 4.40
CA ILE A 18 10.31 8.56 3.04
C ILE A 18 9.48 9.84 2.94
N ASP A 19 9.81 10.64 1.94
CA ASP A 19 9.06 11.83 1.52
C ASP A 19 8.23 11.47 0.28
N SER A 20 6.91 11.57 0.40
CA SER A 20 5.97 11.21 -0.67
C SER A 20 6.21 11.97 -1.99
N MET A 21 6.75 13.19 -1.90
CA MET A 21 7.04 14.02 -3.06
C MET A 21 8.23 13.53 -3.89
N LYS A 22 9.04 12.64 -3.32
CA LYS A 22 10.23 12.08 -3.97
C LYS A 22 10.03 10.67 -4.52
N ILE A 23 8.84 10.10 -4.36
CA ILE A 23 8.52 8.76 -4.86
C ILE A 23 8.19 8.85 -6.35
N PRO A 24 8.94 8.17 -7.23
CA PRO A 24 8.74 8.28 -8.67
C PRO A 24 7.60 7.40 -9.18
N GLY A 25 7.08 7.76 -10.36
CA GLY A 25 6.18 6.93 -11.17
C GLY A 25 4.78 6.75 -10.56
N TRP A 26 4.10 5.71 -11.02
CA TRP A 26 2.85 5.24 -10.44
C TRP A 26 3.11 4.65 -9.06
N LYS A 27 2.17 4.81 -8.15
CA LYS A 27 2.32 4.41 -6.75
C LYS A 27 1.13 3.59 -6.30
N ILE A 28 1.41 2.55 -5.52
CA ILE A 28 0.41 1.80 -4.77
C ILE A 28 0.73 2.01 -3.29
N ILE A 29 -0.15 2.73 -2.60
CA ILE A 29 -0.03 2.98 -1.16
C ILE A 29 -1.14 2.19 -0.48
N TYR A 30 -0.77 1.25 0.37
CA TYR A 30 -1.72 0.43 1.09
C TYR A 30 -1.53 0.54 2.60
N PHE A 31 -2.64 0.50 3.31
CA PHE A 31 -2.69 0.57 4.77
C PHE A 31 -3.07 -0.80 5.33
N TYR A 32 -2.45 -1.17 6.42
CA TYR A 32 -2.78 -2.37 7.18
C TYR A 32 -2.82 -2.06 8.68
N PRO A 33 -3.69 -2.75 9.48
CA PRO A 33 -4.03 -2.28 10.81
C PRO A 33 -2.94 -2.46 11.87
N LYS A 34 -2.20 -3.56 11.85
CA LYS A 34 -1.27 -3.91 12.95
C LYS A 34 -0.11 -4.76 12.48
N ASP A 35 1.09 -4.46 12.97
CA ASP A 35 2.23 -5.36 12.89
C ASP A 35 2.02 -6.55 13.83
N PHE A 36 2.77 -7.64 13.63
CA PHE A 36 2.70 -8.86 14.46
C PHE A 36 1.31 -9.50 14.56
N THR A 37 0.54 -9.51 13.46
CA THR A 37 -0.78 -10.14 13.37
C THR A 37 -0.84 -11.24 12.32
N PHE A 38 -2.05 -11.78 12.02
CA PHE A 38 -2.21 -12.97 11.18
C PHE A 38 -2.47 -12.64 9.70
N ILE A 39 -3.35 -11.69 9.40
CA ILE A 39 -3.71 -11.32 8.02
C ILE A 39 -2.64 -10.40 7.41
N CYS A 40 -2.16 -9.43 8.16
CA CYS A 40 -1.27 -8.39 7.65
C CYS A 40 0.01 -8.91 6.97
N PRO A 41 0.74 -9.91 7.51
CA PRO A 41 1.91 -10.42 6.81
C PRO A 41 1.57 -11.06 5.46
N THR A 42 0.41 -11.72 5.34
CA THR A 42 -0.02 -12.31 4.06
C THR A 42 -0.26 -11.23 2.99
N GLU A 43 -0.82 -10.09 3.40
CA GLU A 43 -1.03 -8.94 2.51
C GLU A 43 0.30 -8.33 2.08
N ILE A 44 1.21 -8.06 3.01
CA ILE A 44 2.51 -7.44 2.74
C ILE A 44 3.31 -8.26 1.73
N ILE A 45 3.36 -9.58 1.93
CA ILE A 45 4.05 -10.51 1.03
C ILE A 45 3.40 -10.50 -0.36
N SER A 46 2.08 -10.55 -0.42
CA SER A 46 1.35 -10.52 -1.69
C SER A 46 1.51 -9.18 -2.43
N MET A 47 1.53 -8.06 -1.71
CA MET A 47 1.71 -6.73 -2.31
C MET A 47 3.11 -6.52 -2.85
N ASP A 48 4.10 -7.25 -2.37
CA ASP A 48 5.47 -7.15 -2.88
C ASP A 48 5.61 -7.57 -4.34
N MET A 49 4.69 -8.39 -4.87
CA MET A 49 4.66 -8.72 -6.30
C MET A 49 4.46 -7.52 -7.22
N LEU A 50 3.94 -6.41 -6.69
CA LEU A 50 3.61 -5.21 -7.45
C LEU A 50 4.78 -4.25 -7.64
N VAL A 51 5.94 -4.50 -7.03
CA VAL A 51 7.10 -3.59 -7.04
C VAL A 51 7.73 -3.41 -8.42
N GLU A 52 7.53 -4.38 -9.32
CA GLU A 52 8.00 -4.29 -10.71
C GLU A 52 7.16 -3.33 -11.57
N ASP A 53 5.93 -3.06 -11.16
CA ASP A 53 4.93 -2.31 -11.94
C ASP A 53 4.66 -0.90 -11.39
N ALA A 54 4.95 -0.67 -10.13
CA ALA A 54 4.74 0.61 -9.44
C ALA A 54 5.64 0.72 -8.20
N SER A 55 5.77 1.94 -7.66
CA SER A 55 6.33 2.14 -6.33
C SER A 55 5.32 1.71 -5.28
N VAL A 56 5.62 0.66 -4.51
CA VAL A 56 4.73 0.08 -3.49
C VAL A 56 5.15 0.56 -2.10
N ILE A 57 4.18 0.96 -1.27
CA ILE A 57 4.42 1.45 0.09
C ILE A 57 3.34 0.89 1.01
N GLY A 58 3.75 0.18 2.04
CA GLY A 58 2.87 -0.28 3.12
C GLY A 58 2.92 0.67 4.31
N ILE A 59 1.77 0.95 4.93
CA ILE A 59 1.67 1.87 6.06
C ILE A 59 0.81 1.25 7.15
N SER A 60 1.28 1.30 8.38
CA SER A 60 0.48 0.97 9.58
C SER A 60 0.78 1.95 10.71
N PRO A 61 -0.08 2.01 11.76
CA PRO A 61 0.14 2.93 12.87
C PRO A 61 1.31 2.54 13.79
N ASP A 62 1.80 1.31 13.75
CA ASP A 62 2.93 0.88 14.56
C ASP A 62 4.22 1.58 14.13
N ASN A 63 5.12 1.83 15.10
CA ASN A 63 6.33 2.59 14.85
C ASN A 63 7.39 1.80 14.05
N GLU A 64 8.40 2.51 13.58
CA GLU A 64 9.49 2.00 12.74
C GLU A 64 10.34 0.93 13.44
N HIS A 65 10.50 1.02 14.74
CA HIS A 65 11.25 0.03 15.53
C HIS A 65 10.49 -1.29 15.65
N CYS A 66 9.17 -1.21 15.81
CA CYS A 66 8.27 -2.37 15.78
C CYS A 66 8.37 -3.08 14.42
N LYS A 67 8.32 -2.33 13.33
CA LYS A 67 8.45 -2.85 11.96
C LYS A 67 9.81 -3.53 11.72
N LEU A 68 10.87 -2.92 12.18
CA LEU A 68 12.21 -3.48 12.05
C LEU A 68 12.36 -4.80 12.82
N ALA A 69 11.83 -4.86 14.05
CA ALA A 69 11.81 -6.07 14.85
C ALA A 69 10.99 -7.19 14.18
N TRP A 70 9.83 -6.84 13.63
CA TRP A 70 8.97 -7.79 12.94
C TRP A 70 9.63 -8.38 11.69
N LYS A 71 10.26 -7.56 10.87
CA LYS A 71 11.03 -8.03 9.72
C LYS A 71 12.17 -8.97 10.12
N LYS A 72 12.85 -8.71 11.23
CA LYS A 72 13.94 -9.57 11.72
C LYS A 72 13.46 -10.92 12.26
N GLN A 73 12.22 -10.99 12.75
CA GLN A 73 11.64 -12.20 13.32
C GLN A 73 10.86 -13.03 12.30
N ASN A 74 10.49 -12.46 11.16
CA ASN A 74 9.71 -13.12 10.12
C ASN A 74 10.51 -13.17 8.82
N GLU A 75 10.96 -14.36 8.43
CA GLU A 75 11.80 -14.59 7.26
C GLU A 75 11.13 -14.14 5.96
N ASP A 76 9.81 -14.34 5.83
CA ASP A 76 9.07 -13.93 4.64
C ASP A 76 9.05 -12.40 4.50
N LEU A 77 8.84 -11.68 5.61
CA LEU A 77 8.87 -10.22 5.63
C LEU A 77 10.28 -9.64 5.46
N ALA A 78 11.31 -10.36 5.88
CA ALA A 78 12.70 -9.93 5.71
C ALA A 78 13.07 -9.73 4.24
N ASN A 79 12.43 -10.47 3.33
CA ASN A 79 12.75 -10.49 1.90
C ASN A 79 11.89 -9.53 1.05
N ILE A 80 10.95 -8.79 1.62
CA ILE A 80 10.16 -7.83 0.84
C ILE A 80 11.00 -6.66 0.34
N SER A 81 10.66 -6.16 -0.85
CA SER A 81 11.41 -5.12 -1.57
C SER A 81 10.82 -3.72 -1.43
N HIS A 82 9.72 -3.56 -0.72
CA HIS A 82 9.08 -2.25 -0.52
C HIS A 82 9.14 -1.81 0.95
N PRO A 83 9.08 -0.48 1.21
CA PRO A 83 9.12 0.04 2.57
C PRO A 83 7.80 -0.18 3.32
N LEU A 84 7.91 -0.33 4.64
CA LEU A 84 6.81 -0.29 5.59
C LEU A 84 6.97 0.95 6.45
N LEU A 85 6.01 1.87 6.37
CA LEU A 85 6.07 3.17 7.03
C LEU A 85 5.13 3.24 8.25
N ALA A 86 5.46 4.13 9.17
CA ALA A 86 4.77 4.31 10.44
C ALA A 86 3.91 5.58 10.42
N ASP A 87 2.59 5.42 10.34
CA ASP A 87 1.61 6.51 10.55
C ASP A 87 1.28 6.62 12.03
N ARG A 88 2.28 7.02 12.82
CA ARG A 88 2.15 7.17 14.28
C ARG A 88 1.09 8.21 14.61
N GLY A 89 0.15 7.83 15.46
CA GLY A 89 -0.97 8.69 15.84
C GLY A 89 -2.07 8.80 14.78
N LEU A 90 -1.99 8.01 13.68
CA LEU A 90 -3.03 7.94 12.66
C LEU A 90 -3.32 9.27 11.94
N ALA A 91 -2.35 10.17 11.84
CA ALA A 91 -2.58 11.48 11.23
C ALA A 91 -2.93 11.39 9.74
N LEU A 92 -2.16 10.63 8.97
CA LEU A 92 -2.43 10.41 7.55
C LEU A 92 -3.71 9.60 7.33
N SER A 93 -3.91 8.53 8.11
CA SER A 93 -5.11 7.71 8.06
C SER A 93 -6.37 8.51 8.40
N SER A 94 -6.29 9.44 9.35
CA SER A 94 -7.40 10.33 9.72
C SER A 94 -7.74 11.29 8.58
N GLU A 95 -6.74 11.89 7.94
CA GLU A 95 -6.93 12.78 6.80
C GLU A 95 -7.58 12.06 5.61
N LEU A 96 -7.26 10.77 5.43
CA LEU A 96 -7.85 9.92 4.38
C LEU A 96 -9.21 9.34 4.75
N GLY A 97 -9.67 9.50 6.00
CA GLY A 97 -10.95 8.96 6.46
C GLY A 97 -11.00 7.44 6.59
N ILE A 98 -9.87 6.79 6.83
CA ILE A 98 -9.74 5.32 6.89
C ILE A 98 -9.45 4.79 8.30
N VAL A 99 -9.78 5.53 9.34
CA VAL A 99 -9.57 5.10 10.73
C VAL A 99 -10.78 4.33 11.23
N ASP A 100 -10.55 3.13 11.77
CA ASP A 100 -11.49 2.47 12.67
C ASP A 100 -11.34 3.06 14.08
N HIS A 101 -12.31 3.86 14.50
CA HIS A 101 -12.24 4.57 15.78
C HIS A 101 -12.49 3.67 17.00
N LYS A 102 -13.06 2.48 16.79
CA LYS A 102 -13.27 1.51 17.86
C LYS A 102 -11.96 0.81 18.22
N GLU A 103 -11.23 0.33 17.20
CA GLU A 103 -9.96 -0.35 17.38
C GLU A 103 -8.76 0.62 17.39
N ASN A 104 -8.97 1.86 16.98
CA ASN A 104 -7.94 2.90 16.86
C ASN A 104 -6.78 2.48 15.95
N VAL A 105 -7.13 1.97 14.79
CA VAL A 105 -6.21 1.54 13.73
C VAL A 105 -6.72 1.99 12.37
N CYS A 106 -5.89 1.90 11.33
CA CYS A 106 -6.37 2.10 9.97
C CYS A 106 -7.06 0.85 9.41
N LEU A 107 -8.01 1.04 8.52
CA LEU A 107 -8.63 -0.01 7.72
C LEU A 107 -7.65 -0.53 6.64
N ARG A 108 -8.00 -1.63 6.00
CA ARG A 108 -7.22 -2.22 4.91
C ARG A 108 -7.51 -1.49 3.59
N ALA A 109 -7.04 -0.26 3.49
CA ALA A 109 -7.24 0.60 2.33
C ALA A 109 -6.08 0.49 1.34
N THR A 110 -6.40 0.62 0.05
CA THR A 110 -5.42 0.63 -1.04
C THR A 110 -5.70 1.81 -1.96
N PHE A 111 -4.67 2.58 -2.25
CA PHE A 111 -4.72 3.73 -3.17
C PHE A 111 -3.77 3.50 -4.33
N ILE A 112 -4.25 3.71 -5.55
CA ILE A 112 -3.40 3.76 -6.74
C ILE A 112 -3.30 5.21 -7.17
N LEU A 113 -2.08 5.74 -7.26
CA LEU A 113 -1.79 7.10 -7.66
C LEU A 113 -1.04 7.11 -8.99
N ASN A 114 -1.34 8.08 -9.84
CA ASN A 114 -0.52 8.34 -11.02
C ASN A 114 0.78 9.07 -10.65
N GLU A 115 1.58 9.37 -11.64
CA GLU A 115 2.87 10.07 -11.49
C GLU A 115 2.76 11.43 -10.79
N SER A 116 1.62 12.12 -10.95
CA SER A 116 1.32 13.42 -10.34
C SER A 116 0.64 13.32 -8.97
N ASN A 117 0.64 12.16 -8.32
CA ASN A 117 0.01 11.90 -7.03
C ASN A 117 -1.52 12.09 -7.00
N VAL A 118 -2.16 12.01 -8.17
CA VAL A 118 -3.62 12.00 -8.26
C VAL A 118 -4.13 10.59 -7.99
N ILE A 119 -5.11 10.48 -7.09
CA ILE A 119 -5.76 9.20 -6.78
C ILE A 119 -6.57 8.76 -8.01
N LYS A 120 -6.25 7.59 -8.54
CA LYS A 120 -6.94 6.97 -9.68
C LYS A 120 -7.83 5.81 -9.29
N HIS A 121 -7.55 5.19 -8.16
CA HIS A 121 -8.34 4.10 -7.58
C HIS A 121 -8.19 4.11 -6.08
N VAL A 122 -9.27 3.77 -5.39
CA VAL A 122 -9.27 3.49 -3.97
C VAL A 122 -10.17 2.30 -3.69
N SER A 123 -9.72 1.41 -2.83
CA SER A 123 -10.51 0.34 -2.25
C SER A 123 -10.23 0.24 -0.76
N CYS A 124 -11.22 -0.25 -0.01
CA CYS A 124 -11.10 -0.37 1.44
C CYS A 124 -11.86 -1.61 1.91
N ASN A 125 -11.15 -2.54 2.54
CA ASN A 125 -11.73 -3.71 3.16
C ASN A 125 -11.85 -3.51 4.67
N GLU A 126 -12.81 -4.22 5.27
CA GLU A 126 -12.91 -4.34 6.72
C GLU A 126 -11.67 -5.00 7.33
N LEU A 127 -11.51 -4.89 8.64
CA LEU A 127 -10.32 -5.36 9.36
C LEU A 127 -10.09 -6.88 9.25
N ASP A 128 -11.14 -7.65 9.06
CA ASP A 128 -11.11 -9.11 8.96
C ASP A 128 -10.92 -9.66 7.54
N THR A 129 -10.88 -8.79 6.55
CA THR A 129 -10.88 -9.18 5.14
C THR A 129 -9.61 -8.70 4.42
N GLY A 130 -8.74 -9.65 4.05
CA GLY A 130 -7.54 -9.39 3.26
C GLY A 130 -7.86 -8.95 1.84
N ARG A 131 -6.89 -8.29 1.21
CA ARG A 131 -7.03 -7.81 -0.18
C ARG A 131 -6.55 -8.85 -1.19
N ASN A 132 -6.81 -8.59 -2.48
CA ASN A 132 -6.34 -9.40 -3.59
C ASN A 132 -5.34 -8.60 -4.42
N ALA A 133 -4.04 -8.96 -4.34
CA ALA A 133 -2.98 -8.27 -5.07
C ALA A 133 -3.10 -8.41 -6.60
N GLN A 134 -3.61 -9.52 -7.10
CA GLN A 134 -3.84 -9.73 -8.55
C GLN A 134 -4.88 -8.73 -9.11
N GLU A 135 -5.96 -8.48 -8.38
CA GLU A 135 -6.97 -7.49 -8.77
C GLU A 135 -6.41 -6.07 -8.72
N ILE A 136 -5.57 -5.76 -7.75
CA ILE A 136 -4.87 -4.47 -7.68
C ILE A 136 -3.94 -4.31 -8.90
N LEU A 137 -3.21 -5.36 -9.26
CA LEU A 137 -2.36 -5.36 -10.47
C LEU A 137 -3.18 -5.16 -11.74
N ARG A 138 -4.29 -5.89 -11.90
CA ARG A 138 -5.20 -5.74 -13.04
C ARG A 138 -5.68 -4.30 -13.15
N THR A 139 -6.13 -3.72 -12.05
CA THR A 139 -6.62 -2.33 -12.00
C THR A 139 -5.50 -1.34 -12.35
N LEU A 140 -4.29 -1.51 -11.80
CA LEU A 140 -3.13 -0.69 -12.15
C LEU A 140 -2.84 -0.74 -13.66
N LYS A 141 -2.80 -1.94 -14.24
CA LYS A 141 -2.56 -2.13 -15.69
C LYS A 141 -3.62 -1.47 -16.53
N ALA A 142 -4.89 -1.58 -16.14
CA ALA A 142 -6.00 -0.91 -16.84
C ALA A 142 -5.84 0.63 -16.81
N LEU A 143 -5.47 1.18 -15.66
CA LEU A 143 -5.22 2.62 -15.52
C LEU A 143 -4.01 3.09 -16.33
N GLN A 144 -2.94 2.31 -16.36
CA GLN A 144 -1.74 2.62 -17.13
C GLN A 144 -1.94 2.48 -18.65
N ALA A 145 -2.85 1.62 -19.09
CA ALA A 145 -3.14 1.41 -20.51
C ALA A 145 -3.67 2.67 -21.20
N GLY A 146 -4.36 3.55 -20.49
CA GLY A 146 -4.78 4.87 -20.97
C GLY A 146 -5.93 4.86 -21.98
N GLY A 147 -6.48 3.69 -22.33
CA GLY A 147 -7.64 3.55 -23.22
C GLY A 147 -8.93 3.26 -22.43
N LEU A 148 -10.03 3.04 -23.15
CA LEU A 148 -11.30 2.66 -22.55
C LEU A 148 -11.31 1.15 -22.29
N THR A 149 -10.99 0.78 -21.06
CA THR A 149 -11.02 -0.63 -20.59
C THR A 149 -12.43 -0.98 -20.13
N GLY A 150 -13.00 -2.04 -20.71
CA GLY A 150 -14.33 -2.52 -20.32
C GLY A 150 -14.35 -3.26 -18.98
N CYS A 151 -15.54 -3.69 -18.57
CA CYS A 151 -15.67 -4.60 -17.42
C CYS A 151 -14.83 -5.86 -17.65
N GLU A 152 -14.22 -6.37 -16.59
CA GLU A 152 -13.40 -7.59 -16.61
C GLU A 152 -12.18 -7.55 -17.55
N TRP A 153 -11.81 -6.37 -18.02
CA TRP A 153 -10.64 -6.17 -18.87
C TRP A 153 -9.38 -6.72 -18.18
N ASN A 154 -8.57 -7.45 -18.96
CA ASN A 154 -7.25 -7.93 -18.53
C ASN A 154 -6.16 -7.37 -19.44
N PRO A 155 -4.91 -7.29 -18.98
CA PRO A 155 -3.79 -6.88 -19.81
C PRO A 155 -3.69 -7.73 -21.07
N GLY A 156 -3.68 -7.07 -22.24
CA GLY A 156 -3.69 -7.69 -23.55
C GLY A 156 -5.06 -7.73 -24.23
N ASP A 157 -6.14 -7.45 -23.51
CA ASP A 157 -7.47 -7.33 -24.09
C ASP A 157 -7.63 -6.02 -24.88
N ASP A 158 -8.52 -6.01 -25.87
CA ASP A 158 -8.82 -4.81 -26.64
C ASP A 158 -9.55 -3.75 -25.80
N PHE A 159 -9.42 -2.50 -26.20
CA PHE A 159 -10.24 -1.41 -25.66
C PHE A 159 -11.66 -1.47 -26.25
N VAL A 160 -12.64 -0.97 -25.50
CA VAL A 160 -14.04 -0.99 -25.93
C VAL A 160 -14.39 0.11 -26.94
N ALA A 161 -13.51 1.08 -27.12
CA ALA A 161 -13.62 2.13 -28.13
C ALA A 161 -12.24 2.77 -28.44
#